data_d68c622f1fd3fee22d59f5369e3e98f6
#
_entry.id   d68c622f1fd3fee22d59f5369e3e98f6
#
_cell.length_a   1.000
_cell.length_b   1.000
_cell.length_c   1.000
_cell.angle_alpha   90.00
_cell.angle_beta   90.00
_cell.angle_gamma   90.00
#
_symmetry.space_group_name_H-M   'P 1'
#
loop_
_entity.id
_entity.type
_entity.pdbx_description
1 polymer ?
#
loop_
_entity_poly.entity_id
_entity_poly.type
_entity_poly.pdbx_seq_one_letter_code
_entity_poly.pdbx_strand_id
1 'polypeptide(L)'
;MKRVAFIIHRYGSEISGGAEFHCRALAEALQGSFEVTVLTTCATDHLSWKNVLDPGRTYLNGVCVMRFPSIQERDLEAFHEIYDQIFQTQLSAEREQELLRRQGPYCPDLIEYVRTHAADYDAFVVFTCIYYPALQVIPLVGGRVILVPTAHDEQSLYLHILDELIPRVRTIFFNSEEERQLVQKRFALASTFGEVVGVGLSAPQDVQPDPAWVETASRLKGTPLLTFVGRVE
;
A
#
# COMPACT_ATOMS: atom_id res chain seq x y z
N MET A 1 22.68 0.28 13.05
CA MET A 1 21.93 0.14 11.79
C MET A 1 20.80 1.16 11.84
N LYS A 2 20.43 1.80 10.71
CA LYS A 2 19.27 2.71 10.68
C LYS A 2 17.98 1.90 10.77
N ARG A 3 16.99 2.45 11.48
CA ARG A 3 15.68 1.82 11.70
C ARG A 3 14.64 2.41 10.77
N VAL A 4 13.94 1.56 10.03
CA VAL A 4 12.95 1.98 9.03
C VAL A 4 11.62 1.28 9.32
N ALA A 5 10.55 2.07 9.46
CA ALA A 5 9.20 1.57 9.57
C ALA A 5 8.54 1.53 8.19
N PHE A 6 7.91 0.40 7.85
CA PHE A 6 7.06 0.26 6.68
C PHE A 6 5.61 0.31 7.13
N ILE A 7 4.81 1.13 6.48
CA ILE A 7 3.37 1.27 6.77
C ILE A 7 2.59 0.72 5.59
N ILE A 8 1.80 -0.30 5.84
CA ILE A 8 0.93 -0.90 4.83
C ILE A 8 -0.34 -1.46 5.50
N HIS A 9 -1.44 -1.45 4.76
CA HIS A 9 -2.75 -1.88 5.27
C HIS A 9 -2.85 -3.39 5.55
N ARG A 10 -2.13 -4.24 4.80
CA ARG A 10 -2.06 -5.71 5.00
C ARG A 10 -0.64 -6.22 4.73
N TYR A 11 -0.20 -7.23 5.49
CA TYR A 11 1.13 -7.83 5.29
C TYR A 11 1.14 -9.29 5.76
N GLY A 12 1.48 -10.21 4.85
CA GLY A 12 1.53 -11.65 5.14
C GLY A 12 1.99 -12.47 3.94
N SER A 13 2.40 -13.73 4.15
CA SER A 13 2.82 -14.65 3.07
C SER A 13 1.65 -15.00 2.15
N GLU A 14 0.46 -15.18 2.72
CA GLU A 14 -0.75 -15.60 2.01
C GLU A 14 -1.55 -14.42 1.45
N ILE A 15 -1.07 -13.19 1.66
CA ILE A 15 -1.76 -11.99 1.17
C ILE A 15 -1.30 -11.71 -0.26
N SER A 16 -2.25 -11.77 -1.19
CA SER A 16 -2.06 -11.41 -2.59
C SER A 16 -2.45 -9.95 -2.83
N GLY A 17 -1.63 -9.23 -3.58
CA GLY A 17 -1.84 -7.84 -3.96
C GLY A 17 -0.52 -7.23 -4.41
N GLY A 18 -0.56 -6.33 -5.39
CA GLY A 18 0.66 -5.74 -5.96
C GLY A 18 1.44 -4.90 -4.94
N ALA A 19 0.74 -4.05 -4.18
CA ALA A 19 1.35 -3.22 -3.15
C ALA A 19 1.91 -4.05 -1.99
N GLU A 20 1.18 -5.07 -1.56
CA GLU A 20 1.58 -5.98 -0.48
C GLU A 20 2.80 -6.82 -0.88
N PHE A 21 2.81 -7.32 -2.11
CA PHE A 21 3.96 -8.03 -2.67
C PHE A 21 5.19 -7.12 -2.73
N HIS A 22 5.04 -5.90 -3.28
CA HIS A 22 6.13 -4.93 -3.37
C HIS A 22 6.67 -4.56 -1.99
N CYS A 23 5.79 -4.25 -1.04
CA CYS A 23 6.17 -3.94 0.34
C CYS A 23 6.97 -5.09 0.97
N ARG A 24 6.51 -6.34 0.80
CA ARG A 24 7.17 -7.51 1.35
C ARG A 24 8.54 -7.75 0.70
N ALA A 25 8.61 -7.72 -0.62
CA ALA A 25 9.87 -7.91 -1.35
C ALA A 25 10.92 -6.86 -0.94
N LEU A 26 10.50 -5.59 -0.82
CA LEU A 26 11.39 -4.51 -0.41
C LEU A 26 11.83 -4.65 1.06
N ALA A 27 10.91 -4.98 1.96
CA ALA A 27 11.20 -5.16 3.38
C ALA A 27 12.19 -6.32 3.59
N GLU A 28 12.01 -7.44 2.90
CA GLU A 28 12.90 -8.59 2.95
C GLU A 28 14.29 -8.27 2.36
N ALA A 29 14.36 -7.58 1.24
CA ALA A 29 15.63 -7.22 0.59
C ALA A 29 16.48 -6.24 1.42
N LEU A 30 15.85 -5.40 2.24
CA LEU A 30 16.55 -4.37 3.02
C LEU A 30 17.09 -4.86 4.37
N GLN A 31 16.75 -6.07 4.84
CA GLN A 31 17.15 -6.59 6.18
C GLN A 31 18.66 -6.55 6.44
N GLY A 32 19.48 -6.77 5.44
CA GLY A 32 20.94 -6.75 5.61
C GLY A 32 21.53 -5.35 5.83
N SER A 33 20.78 -4.29 5.48
CA SER A 33 21.23 -2.91 5.48
C SER A 33 20.51 -2.04 6.52
N PHE A 34 19.28 -2.41 6.88
CA PHE A 34 18.41 -1.67 7.78
C PHE A 34 17.73 -2.59 8.80
N GLU A 35 17.40 -2.06 9.96
CA GLU A 35 16.46 -2.70 10.89
C GLU A 35 15.04 -2.34 10.44
N VAL A 36 14.38 -3.28 9.73
CA VAL A 36 13.06 -3.06 9.15
C VAL A 36 11.98 -3.57 10.09
N THR A 37 10.99 -2.70 10.37
CA THR A 37 9.76 -3.07 11.06
C THR A 37 8.57 -2.72 10.18
N VAL A 38 7.70 -3.69 9.91
CA VAL A 38 6.43 -3.46 9.21
C VAL A 38 5.33 -3.22 10.23
N LEU A 39 4.65 -2.09 10.12
CA LEU A 39 3.47 -1.72 10.89
C LEU A 39 2.25 -1.92 10.00
N THR A 40 1.36 -2.83 10.38
CA THR A 40 0.25 -3.25 9.54
C THR A 40 -0.96 -3.63 10.36
N THR A 41 -2.04 -4.08 9.73
CA THR A 41 -3.23 -4.53 10.43
C THR A 41 -3.31 -6.05 10.57
N CYS A 42 -4.33 -6.52 11.31
CA CYS A 42 -4.65 -7.93 11.44
C CYS A 42 -5.49 -8.48 10.29
N ALA A 43 -5.85 -7.64 9.31
CA ALA A 43 -6.70 -8.02 8.18
C ALA A 43 -5.91 -8.78 7.10
N THR A 44 -6.58 -9.74 6.46
CA THR A 44 -6.04 -10.49 5.32
C THR A 44 -6.73 -10.17 4.00
N ASP A 45 -7.93 -9.63 4.03
CA ASP A 45 -8.67 -9.22 2.83
C ASP A 45 -9.01 -7.72 2.86
N HIS A 46 -9.23 -7.13 1.69
CA HIS A 46 -9.51 -5.71 1.52
C HIS A 46 -11.01 -5.38 1.45
N LEU A 47 -11.86 -6.39 1.40
CA LEU A 47 -13.30 -6.20 1.30
C LEU A 47 -13.92 -5.97 2.67
N SER A 48 -13.49 -6.74 3.67
CA SER A 48 -14.08 -6.70 5.00
C SER A 48 -13.20 -6.02 6.06
N TRP A 49 -11.88 -6.01 5.90
CA TRP A 49 -10.91 -5.65 6.94
C TRP A 49 -11.05 -6.48 8.23
N LYS A 50 -11.60 -7.69 8.12
CA LYS A 50 -11.76 -8.58 9.26
C LYS A 50 -10.40 -8.95 9.86
N ASN A 51 -10.30 -8.87 11.18
CA ASN A 51 -9.12 -9.30 11.91
C ASN A 51 -9.02 -10.82 11.89
N VAL A 52 -8.06 -11.35 11.11
CA VAL A 52 -7.81 -12.78 10.96
C VAL A 52 -6.50 -13.18 11.61
N LEU A 53 -5.50 -12.30 11.53
CA LEU A 53 -4.19 -12.50 12.13
C LEU A 53 -4.15 -11.92 13.55
N ASP A 54 -3.35 -12.54 14.40
CA ASP A 54 -3.20 -12.09 15.79
C ASP A 54 -2.50 -10.73 15.87
N PRO A 55 -2.95 -9.83 16.77
CA PRO A 55 -2.28 -8.57 17.03
C PRO A 55 -0.94 -8.76 17.75
N GLY A 56 -0.08 -7.74 17.67
CA GLY A 56 1.21 -7.71 18.32
C GLY A 56 2.38 -8.04 17.42
N ARG A 57 3.52 -8.36 18.02
CA ARG A 57 4.78 -8.57 17.32
C ARG A 57 4.92 -10.01 16.83
N THR A 58 5.30 -10.17 15.58
CA THR A 58 5.67 -11.46 14.97
C THR A 58 6.83 -11.26 14.00
N TYR A 59 7.30 -12.33 13.39
CA TYR A 59 8.35 -12.28 12.36
C TYR A 59 7.90 -13.06 11.14
N LEU A 60 8.14 -12.48 9.96
CA LEU A 60 7.90 -13.13 8.67
C LEU A 60 9.17 -12.99 7.82
N ASN A 61 9.77 -14.11 7.43
CA ASN A 61 11.01 -14.15 6.66
C ASN A 61 12.13 -13.26 7.26
N GLY A 62 12.23 -13.22 8.61
CA GLY A 62 13.20 -12.39 9.34
C GLY A 62 12.78 -10.93 9.56
N VAL A 63 11.75 -10.42 8.87
CA VAL A 63 11.23 -9.06 9.06
C VAL A 63 10.36 -9.00 10.31
N CYS A 64 10.60 -8.02 11.19
CA CYS A 64 9.74 -7.72 12.32
C CYS A 64 8.40 -7.14 11.83
N VAL A 65 7.28 -7.73 12.25
CA VAL A 65 5.93 -7.29 11.89
C VAL A 65 5.14 -6.99 13.14
N MET A 66 4.64 -5.77 13.25
CA MET A 66 3.72 -5.33 14.30
C MET A 66 2.32 -5.20 13.72
N ARG A 67 1.38 -5.97 14.28
CA ARG A 67 -0.02 -5.97 13.82
C ARG A 67 -0.94 -5.29 14.80
N PHE A 68 -1.84 -4.47 14.26
CA PHE A 68 -2.84 -3.71 15.00
C PHE A 68 -4.24 -4.09 14.51
N PRO A 69 -5.20 -4.32 15.41
CA PRO A 69 -6.55 -4.66 14.99
C PRO A 69 -7.24 -3.47 14.32
N SER A 70 -7.99 -3.74 13.26
CA SER A 70 -9.03 -2.82 12.81
C SER A 70 -10.17 -2.85 13.81
N ILE A 71 -10.65 -1.70 14.27
CA ILE A 71 -11.71 -1.63 15.27
C ILE A 71 -13.11 -1.75 14.66
N GLN A 72 -13.20 -1.75 13.32
CA GLN A 72 -14.44 -1.98 12.58
C GLN A 72 -14.16 -2.74 11.30
N GLU A 73 -15.10 -3.56 10.88
CA GLU A 73 -15.11 -4.13 9.54
C GLU A 73 -15.56 -3.08 8.51
N ARG A 74 -15.22 -3.30 7.25
CA ARG A 74 -15.57 -2.38 6.16
C ARG A 74 -17.04 -2.56 5.80
N ASP A 75 -17.76 -1.45 5.80
CA ASP A 75 -19.09 -1.34 5.24
C ASP A 75 -18.97 -0.71 3.84
N LEU A 76 -19.06 -1.57 2.82
CA LEU A 76 -18.90 -1.14 1.43
C LEU A 76 -20.04 -0.23 0.96
N GLU A 77 -21.27 -0.46 1.43
CA GLU A 77 -22.42 0.37 1.07
C GLU A 77 -22.23 1.78 1.62
N ALA A 78 -21.96 1.89 2.90
CA ALA A 78 -21.69 3.16 3.55
C ALA A 78 -20.45 3.88 3.00
N PHE A 79 -19.45 3.14 2.54
CA PHE A 79 -18.29 3.71 1.84
C PHE A 79 -18.71 4.31 0.51
N HIS A 80 -19.45 3.58 -0.34
CA HIS A 80 -19.86 4.05 -1.66
C HIS A 80 -20.79 5.26 -1.58
N GLU A 81 -21.64 5.36 -0.56
CA GLU A 81 -22.49 6.54 -0.33
C GLU A 81 -21.71 7.87 -0.33
N ILE A 82 -20.46 7.86 0.17
CA ILE A 82 -19.62 9.07 0.18
C ILE A 82 -18.69 9.09 -1.03
N TYR A 83 -18.14 7.94 -1.40
CA TYR A 83 -17.14 7.82 -2.46
C TYR A 83 -17.68 8.34 -3.80
N ASP A 84 -18.91 8.00 -4.15
CA ASP A 84 -19.55 8.42 -5.40
C ASP A 84 -19.83 9.92 -5.46
N GLN A 85 -19.73 10.62 -4.32
CA GLN A 85 -19.91 12.07 -4.26
C GLN A 85 -18.63 12.86 -4.61
N ILE A 86 -17.44 12.23 -4.63
CA ILE A 86 -16.15 12.93 -4.78
C ILE A 86 -16.11 13.80 -6.05
N PHE A 87 -16.63 13.30 -7.17
CA PHE A 87 -16.68 14.06 -8.42
C PHE A 87 -17.93 14.91 -8.60
N GLN A 88 -18.93 14.73 -7.75
CA GLN A 88 -20.19 15.47 -7.85
C GLN A 88 -20.17 16.74 -7.03
N THR A 89 -19.54 16.70 -5.87
CA THR A 89 -19.47 17.81 -4.94
C THR A 89 -18.10 17.82 -4.23
N GLN A 90 -17.64 19.03 -3.89
CA GLN A 90 -16.49 19.17 -3.02
C GLN A 90 -16.85 18.66 -1.62
N LEU A 91 -16.18 17.63 -1.15
CA LEU A 91 -16.39 17.11 0.20
C LEU A 91 -15.82 18.10 1.25
N SER A 92 -16.49 18.22 2.39
CA SER A 92 -15.88 18.90 3.55
C SER A 92 -14.76 18.04 4.15
N ALA A 93 -13.86 18.67 4.92
CA ALA A 93 -12.77 17.95 5.59
C ALA A 93 -13.30 16.84 6.52
N GLU A 94 -14.42 17.08 7.23
CA GLU A 94 -15.06 16.08 8.09
C GLU A 94 -15.60 14.92 7.27
N ARG A 95 -16.14 15.19 6.08
CA ARG A 95 -16.68 14.17 5.19
C ARG A 95 -15.56 13.33 4.57
N GLU A 96 -14.44 13.95 4.22
CA GLU A 96 -13.24 13.21 3.79
C GLU A 96 -12.69 12.32 4.92
N GLN A 97 -12.62 12.81 6.15
CA GLN A 97 -12.19 12.01 7.30
C GLN A 97 -13.13 10.82 7.55
N GLU A 98 -14.45 11.02 7.39
CA GLU A 98 -15.41 9.92 7.48
C GLU A 98 -15.20 8.89 6.36
N LEU A 99 -15.01 9.35 5.11
CA LEU A 99 -14.69 8.48 3.99
C LEU A 99 -13.45 7.64 4.27
N LEU A 100 -12.39 8.24 4.80
CA LEU A 100 -11.16 7.52 5.13
C LEU A 100 -11.36 6.44 6.20
N ARG A 101 -12.19 6.70 7.23
CA ARG A 101 -12.54 5.69 8.22
C ARG A 101 -13.31 4.53 7.58
N ARG A 102 -14.24 4.83 6.67
CA ARG A 102 -15.03 3.81 5.94
C ARG A 102 -14.20 3.05 4.92
N GLN A 103 -13.27 3.73 4.24
CA GLN A 103 -12.28 3.08 3.39
C GLN A 103 -11.43 2.09 4.19
N GLY A 104 -10.98 2.51 5.35
CA GLY A 104 -10.23 1.69 6.30
C GLY A 104 -8.82 1.31 5.82
N PRO A 105 -8.26 0.24 6.42
CA PRO A 105 -8.69 -0.36 7.69
C PRO A 105 -8.57 0.64 8.85
N TYR A 106 -9.66 0.83 9.62
CA TYR A 106 -9.67 1.81 10.70
C TYR A 106 -8.98 1.25 11.96
N CYS A 107 -7.71 1.61 12.14
CA CYS A 107 -6.81 1.07 13.16
C CYS A 107 -6.12 2.20 13.95
N PRO A 108 -6.82 2.87 14.87
CA PRO A 108 -6.28 3.98 15.66
C PRO A 108 -5.07 3.59 16.51
N ASP A 109 -4.96 2.35 16.95
CA ASP A 109 -3.81 1.88 17.74
C ASP A 109 -2.50 1.90 16.95
N LEU A 110 -2.53 1.65 15.63
CA LEU A 110 -1.36 1.83 14.75
C LEU A 110 -0.93 3.29 14.76
N ILE A 111 -1.88 4.22 14.64
CA ILE A 111 -1.60 5.65 14.61
C ILE A 111 -1.01 6.12 15.94
N GLU A 112 -1.56 5.65 17.04
CA GLU A 112 -1.04 5.96 18.38
C GLU A 112 0.34 5.37 18.61
N TYR A 113 0.59 4.15 18.12
CA TYR A 113 1.92 3.56 18.15
C TYR A 113 2.93 4.42 17.39
N VAL A 114 2.61 4.87 16.16
CA VAL A 114 3.49 5.77 15.41
C VAL A 114 3.70 7.08 16.15
N ARG A 115 2.64 7.69 16.70
CA ARG A 115 2.75 8.94 17.46
C ARG A 115 3.76 8.85 18.61
N THR A 116 3.74 7.74 19.34
CA THR A 116 4.58 7.54 20.53
C THR A 116 5.99 7.02 20.22
N HIS A 117 6.18 6.31 19.07
CA HIS A 117 7.44 5.67 18.70
C HIS A 117 8.09 6.27 17.47
N ALA A 118 7.58 7.39 16.94
CA ALA A 118 8.14 8.01 15.73
C ALA A 118 9.64 8.36 15.85
N ALA A 119 10.10 8.67 17.07
CA ALA A 119 11.51 8.98 17.33
C ALA A 119 12.44 7.75 17.21
N ASP A 120 11.87 6.54 17.28
CA ASP A 120 12.64 5.30 17.18
C ASP A 120 13.03 4.95 15.75
N TYR A 121 12.49 5.65 14.75
CA TYR A 121 12.70 5.36 13.34
C TYR A 121 13.35 6.54 12.60
N ASP A 122 14.35 6.23 11.77
CA ASP A 122 15.04 7.22 10.91
C ASP A 122 14.18 7.61 9.69
N ALA A 123 13.39 6.67 9.17
CA ALA A 123 12.53 6.88 8.01
C ALA A 123 11.28 6.00 8.06
N PHE A 124 10.27 6.42 7.31
CA PHE A 124 9.00 5.70 7.12
C PHE A 124 8.76 5.48 5.63
N VAL A 125 8.59 4.23 5.22
CA VAL A 125 8.16 3.88 3.86
C VAL A 125 6.67 3.59 3.92
N VAL A 126 5.88 4.46 3.30
CA VAL A 126 4.41 4.41 3.36
C VAL A 126 3.87 3.94 2.03
N PHE A 127 3.13 2.84 2.05
CA PHE A 127 2.53 2.23 0.86
C PHE A 127 1.05 2.58 0.73
N THR A 128 0.64 2.85 -0.50
CA THR A 128 -0.76 3.03 -0.90
C THR A 128 -1.42 4.24 -0.25
N CYS A 129 -1.39 5.37 -0.95
CA CYS A 129 -1.80 6.69 -0.42
C CYS A 129 -3.31 6.89 -0.21
N ILE A 130 -4.14 5.86 -0.45
CA ILE A 130 -5.61 5.98 -0.35
C ILE A 130 -6.21 5.34 0.91
N TYR A 131 -5.41 4.58 1.69
CA TYR A 131 -5.91 3.91 2.88
C TYR A 131 -5.67 4.70 4.17
N TYR A 132 -6.55 4.49 5.14
CA TYR A 132 -6.53 5.18 6.44
C TYR A 132 -5.15 5.19 7.12
N PRO A 133 -4.41 4.07 7.27
CA PRO A 133 -3.11 4.10 7.96
C PRO A 133 -2.10 5.02 7.30
N ALA A 134 -2.01 5.00 5.97
CA ALA A 134 -1.08 5.84 5.23
C ALA A 134 -1.36 7.32 5.45
N LEU A 135 -2.61 7.73 5.26
CA LEU A 135 -3.03 9.13 5.34
C LEU A 135 -2.95 9.70 6.76
N GLN A 136 -3.12 8.85 7.79
CA GLN A 136 -3.01 9.30 9.17
C GLN A 136 -1.55 9.30 9.70
N VAL A 137 -0.66 8.47 9.13
CA VAL A 137 0.75 8.44 9.53
C VAL A 137 1.56 9.59 8.91
N ILE A 138 1.32 9.93 7.64
CA ILE A 138 2.07 10.98 6.94
C ILE A 138 2.16 12.30 7.74
N PRO A 139 1.08 12.87 8.28
CA PRO A 139 1.16 14.13 9.03
C PRO A 139 1.96 14.02 10.34
N LEU A 140 2.10 12.82 10.91
CA LEU A 140 2.83 12.62 12.18
C LEU A 140 4.35 12.59 11.99
N VAL A 141 4.83 12.13 10.83
CA VAL A 141 6.26 11.87 10.61
C VAL A 141 6.89 12.73 9.50
N GLY A 142 6.07 13.44 8.73
CA GLY A 142 6.45 14.53 7.83
C GLY A 142 7.58 14.21 6.87
N GLY A 143 8.64 15.05 6.88
CA GLY A 143 9.78 14.94 5.98
C GLY A 143 10.65 13.68 6.14
N ARG A 144 10.24 12.68 6.92
CA ARG A 144 10.87 11.36 7.00
C ARG A 144 10.13 10.30 6.18
N VAL A 145 9.06 10.68 5.48
CA VAL A 145 8.26 9.76 4.65
C VAL A 145 8.87 9.60 3.27
N ILE A 146 9.07 8.36 2.87
CA ILE A 146 9.22 7.91 1.50
C ILE A 146 7.89 7.30 1.12
N LEU A 147 7.17 7.90 0.19
CA LEU A 147 5.85 7.42 -0.23
C LEU A 147 5.98 6.49 -1.44
N VAL A 148 5.33 5.33 -1.39
CA VAL A 148 5.09 4.44 -2.54
C VAL A 148 3.58 4.49 -2.81
N PRO A 149 3.11 5.39 -3.68
CA PRO A 149 1.70 5.77 -3.73
C PRO A 149 0.79 4.67 -4.25
N THR A 150 1.26 3.82 -5.16
CA THR A 150 0.45 2.85 -5.90
C THR A 150 -0.81 3.50 -6.49
N ALA A 151 -0.61 4.68 -7.08
CA ALA A 151 -1.69 5.55 -7.52
C ALA A 151 -2.24 5.15 -8.89
N HIS A 152 -3.55 5.21 -9.00
CA HIS A 152 -4.30 5.10 -10.25
C HIS A 152 -5.14 6.35 -10.45
N ASP A 153 -5.57 6.60 -11.69
CA ASP A 153 -6.49 7.71 -11.99
C ASP A 153 -7.92 7.32 -11.56
N GLU A 154 -8.15 7.41 -10.25
CA GLU A 154 -9.39 7.06 -9.58
C GLU A 154 -9.85 8.16 -8.63
N GLN A 155 -11.11 8.12 -8.21
CA GLN A 155 -11.74 9.17 -7.39
C GLN A 155 -10.95 9.47 -6.11
N SER A 156 -10.39 8.46 -5.46
CA SER A 156 -9.60 8.61 -4.24
C SER A 156 -8.39 9.54 -4.39
N LEU A 157 -7.81 9.62 -5.61
CA LEU A 157 -6.66 10.48 -5.88
C LEU A 157 -7.01 11.98 -5.85
N TYR A 158 -8.30 12.31 -5.90
CA TYR A 158 -8.80 13.69 -5.97
C TYR A 158 -9.29 14.24 -4.61
N LEU A 159 -9.06 13.51 -3.52
CA LEU A 159 -9.35 13.99 -2.17
C LEU A 159 -8.43 15.17 -1.81
N HIS A 160 -8.98 16.21 -1.16
CA HIS A 160 -8.23 17.40 -0.78
C HIS A 160 -7.14 17.13 0.26
N ILE A 161 -7.39 16.17 1.14
CA ILE A 161 -6.37 15.74 2.11
C ILE A 161 -5.04 15.38 1.44
N LEU A 162 -5.07 14.82 0.23
CA LEU A 162 -3.86 14.48 -0.52
C LEU A 162 -3.13 15.72 -1.02
N ASP A 163 -3.83 16.81 -1.34
CA ASP A 163 -3.21 18.09 -1.74
C ASP A 163 -2.33 18.66 -0.62
N GLU A 164 -2.69 18.39 0.63
CA GLU A 164 -1.91 18.81 1.79
C GLU A 164 -0.78 17.85 2.13
N LEU A 165 -0.99 16.55 1.95
CA LEU A 165 -0.06 15.51 2.44
C LEU A 165 1.05 15.19 1.44
N ILE A 166 0.74 15.08 0.16
CA ILE A 166 1.71 14.68 -0.87
C ILE A 166 2.92 15.62 -0.95
N PRO A 167 2.77 16.97 -0.90
CA PRO A 167 3.91 17.87 -0.91
C PRO A 167 4.79 17.81 0.36
N ARG A 168 4.29 17.22 1.45
CA ARG A 168 5.02 17.15 2.73
C ARG A 168 5.93 15.93 2.87
N VAL A 169 5.81 14.92 2.00
CA VAL A 169 6.68 13.75 2.04
C VAL A 169 8.09 14.12 1.58
N ARG A 170 9.08 13.38 2.06
CA ARG A 170 10.48 13.61 1.69
C ARG A 170 10.74 13.34 0.21
N THR A 171 10.17 12.25 -0.29
CA THR A 171 10.29 11.82 -1.69
C THR A 171 9.21 10.80 -2.00
N ILE A 172 9.03 10.52 -3.29
CA ILE A 172 8.11 9.50 -3.78
C ILE A 172 8.90 8.47 -4.60
N PHE A 173 8.65 7.19 -4.36
CA PHE A 173 9.12 6.10 -5.18
C PHE A 173 7.95 5.59 -6.02
N PHE A 174 8.03 5.85 -7.33
CA PHE A 174 6.99 5.45 -8.28
C PHE A 174 7.24 4.05 -8.81
N ASN A 175 6.17 3.30 -9.06
CA ASN A 175 6.24 1.97 -9.65
C ASN A 175 6.41 2.01 -11.18
N SER A 176 5.96 3.09 -11.82
CA SER A 176 6.07 3.28 -13.26
C SER A 176 6.19 4.75 -13.64
N GLU A 177 6.57 5.00 -14.89
CA GLU A 177 6.64 6.35 -15.45
C GLU A 177 5.23 6.98 -15.56
N GLU A 178 4.22 6.18 -15.87
CA GLU A 178 2.82 6.60 -15.97
C GLU A 178 2.30 7.06 -14.60
N GLU A 179 2.60 6.31 -13.54
CA GLU A 179 2.26 6.71 -12.17
C GLU A 179 2.96 8.03 -11.80
N ARG A 180 4.24 8.18 -12.14
CA ARG A 180 4.98 9.43 -11.92
C ARG A 180 4.31 10.61 -12.60
N GLN A 181 3.98 10.49 -13.88
CA GLN A 181 3.34 11.55 -14.64
C GLN A 181 1.96 11.91 -14.07
N LEU A 182 1.18 10.92 -13.71
CA LEU A 182 -0.14 11.11 -13.10
C LEU A 182 -0.03 11.92 -11.79
N VAL A 183 0.81 11.45 -10.86
CA VAL A 183 0.95 12.07 -9.53
C VAL A 183 1.59 13.45 -9.62
N GLN A 184 2.65 13.62 -10.41
CA GLN A 184 3.29 14.92 -10.59
C GLN A 184 2.34 15.94 -11.21
N LYS A 185 1.54 15.56 -12.20
CA LYS A 185 0.53 16.41 -12.81
C LYS A 185 -0.58 16.76 -11.83
N ARG A 186 -1.10 15.75 -11.10
CA ARG A 186 -2.23 15.93 -10.17
C ARG A 186 -1.88 16.88 -9.03
N PHE A 187 -0.67 16.80 -8.49
CA PHE A 187 -0.23 17.58 -7.33
C PHE A 187 0.73 18.73 -7.67
N ALA A 188 0.89 19.05 -8.94
CA ALA A 188 1.78 20.10 -9.44
C ALA A 188 3.22 19.99 -8.87
N LEU A 189 3.73 18.78 -8.74
CA LEU A 189 5.07 18.54 -8.21
C LEU A 189 6.16 18.84 -9.25
N ALA A 190 7.34 19.24 -8.78
CA ALA A 190 8.49 19.39 -9.66
C ALA A 190 8.86 18.03 -10.30
N SER A 191 9.34 18.05 -11.54
CA SER A 191 9.76 16.85 -12.27
C SER A 191 10.87 16.04 -11.60
N THR A 192 11.65 16.70 -10.73
CA THR A 192 12.72 16.10 -9.90
C THR A 192 12.22 15.53 -8.58
N PHE A 193 10.94 15.70 -8.25
CA PHE A 193 10.37 15.21 -7.00
C PHE A 193 9.98 13.74 -7.14
N GLY A 194 10.80 12.85 -6.57
CA GLY A 194 10.62 11.40 -6.62
C GLY A 194 11.32 10.74 -7.81
N GLU A 195 11.39 9.41 -7.75
CA GLU A 195 12.07 8.57 -8.73
C GLU A 195 11.22 7.35 -9.09
N VAL A 196 11.35 6.87 -10.33
CA VAL A 196 10.77 5.60 -10.75
C VAL A 196 11.71 4.48 -10.35
N VAL A 197 11.32 3.71 -9.34
CA VAL A 197 12.12 2.59 -8.82
C VAL A 197 11.59 1.23 -9.29
N GLY A 198 10.34 1.19 -9.75
CA GLY A 198 9.69 -0.04 -10.20
C GLY A 198 9.40 -1.01 -9.06
N VAL A 199 8.98 -2.22 -9.44
CA VAL A 199 8.75 -3.33 -8.52
C VAL A 199 9.77 -4.41 -8.82
N GLY A 200 10.64 -4.72 -7.86
CA GLY A 200 11.63 -5.78 -7.99
C GLY A 200 10.95 -7.16 -8.03
N LEU A 201 11.35 -7.98 -8.99
CA LEU A 201 10.91 -9.37 -9.10
C LEU A 201 12.13 -10.27 -8.94
N SER A 202 12.03 -11.26 -8.06
CA SER A 202 13.01 -12.35 -8.05
C SER A 202 12.77 -13.24 -9.27
N ALA A 203 13.85 -13.64 -9.94
CA ALA A 203 13.72 -14.66 -10.99
C ALA A 203 13.11 -15.93 -10.38
N PRO A 204 12.13 -16.57 -11.04
CA PRO A 204 11.58 -17.81 -10.55
C PRO A 204 12.68 -18.86 -10.46
N GLN A 205 12.89 -19.41 -9.26
CA GLN A 205 13.82 -20.51 -9.06
C GLN A 205 13.12 -21.80 -9.52
N ASP A 206 13.68 -22.46 -10.55
CA ASP A 206 13.32 -23.82 -11.01
C ASP A 206 11.84 -24.22 -10.89
N VAL A 207 10.94 -23.34 -11.29
CA VAL A 207 9.52 -23.68 -11.35
C VAL A 207 9.31 -24.66 -12.50
N GLN A 208 9.09 -25.93 -12.17
CA GLN A 208 8.65 -26.89 -13.17
C GLN A 208 7.24 -26.52 -13.63
N PRO A 209 7.02 -26.35 -14.93
CA PRO A 209 5.69 -26.00 -15.43
C PRO A 209 4.68 -27.12 -15.07
N ASP A 210 3.49 -26.73 -14.70
CA ASP A 210 2.38 -27.65 -14.47
C ASP A 210 2.17 -28.55 -15.71
N PRO A 211 2.18 -29.89 -15.57
CA PRO A 211 1.98 -30.81 -16.69
C PRO A 211 0.72 -30.52 -17.51
N ALA A 212 -0.39 -30.14 -16.85
CA ALA A 212 -1.63 -29.78 -17.53
C ALA A 212 -1.47 -28.51 -18.39
N TRP A 213 -0.67 -27.55 -17.93
CA TRP A 213 -0.33 -26.37 -18.71
C TRP A 213 0.57 -26.69 -19.90
N VAL A 214 1.56 -27.59 -19.73
CA VAL A 214 2.45 -28.04 -20.82
C VAL A 214 1.63 -28.75 -21.93
N GLU A 215 0.67 -29.59 -21.55
CA GLU A 215 -0.24 -30.25 -22.49
C GLU A 215 -1.08 -29.23 -23.26
N THR A 216 -1.68 -28.28 -22.54
CA THR A 216 -2.49 -27.19 -23.13
C THR A 216 -1.66 -26.34 -24.11
N ALA A 217 -0.47 -25.92 -23.71
CA ALA A 217 0.43 -25.15 -24.54
C ALA A 217 0.85 -25.91 -25.81
N SER A 218 1.03 -27.24 -25.70
CA SER A 218 1.37 -28.10 -26.84
C SER A 218 0.24 -28.18 -27.87
N ARG A 219 -1.01 -28.22 -27.39
CA ARG A 219 -2.20 -28.21 -28.27
C ARG A 219 -2.40 -26.86 -28.99
N LEU A 220 -1.93 -25.77 -28.39
CA LEU A 220 -2.04 -24.40 -28.93
C LEU A 220 -0.85 -24.03 -29.84
N LYS A 221 0.11 -24.92 -30.04
CA LYS A 221 1.31 -24.68 -30.86
C LYS A 221 0.93 -24.23 -32.27
N GLY A 222 1.37 -23.02 -32.65
CA GLY A 222 1.06 -22.43 -33.96
C GLY A 222 -0.26 -21.65 -34.01
N THR A 223 -1.00 -21.58 -32.90
CA THR A 223 -2.21 -20.75 -32.79
C THR A 223 -1.84 -19.44 -32.08
N PRO A 224 -2.30 -18.25 -32.56
CA PRO A 224 -2.15 -17.02 -31.82
C PRO A 224 -2.77 -17.13 -30.42
N LEU A 225 -1.99 -16.83 -29.37
CA LEU A 225 -2.43 -16.90 -27.99
C LEU A 225 -2.46 -15.49 -27.39
N LEU A 226 -3.62 -15.08 -26.87
CA LEU A 226 -3.76 -13.91 -26.05
C LEU A 226 -3.90 -14.36 -24.58
N THR A 227 -2.91 -14.01 -23.76
CA THR A 227 -2.90 -14.37 -22.35
C THR A 227 -3.17 -13.14 -21.51
N PHE A 228 -4.14 -13.22 -20.59
CA PHE A 228 -4.37 -12.25 -19.54
C PHE A 228 -3.90 -12.83 -18.22
N VAL A 229 -3.04 -12.09 -17.52
CA VAL A 229 -2.56 -12.43 -16.17
C VAL A 229 -2.93 -11.29 -15.25
N GLY A 230 -3.85 -11.52 -14.32
CA GLY A 230 -4.33 -10.49 -13.41
C GLY A 230 -5.46 -10.99 -12.53
N ARG A 231 -5.93 -10.09 -11.65
CA ARG A 231 -7.13 -10.37 -10.86
C ARG A 231 -8.36 -10.28 -11.77
N VAL A 232 -9.29 -11.23 -11.61
CA VAL A 232 -10.62 -11.20 -12.22
C VAL A 232 -11.59 -10.81 -11.10
N GLU A 233 -12.22 -9.66 -11.24
CA GLU A 233 -13.25 -9.14 -10.33
C GLU A 233 -14.62 -9.20 -10.99
#